data_f050a7ed3bf185f9854f244b035354ac
#
_entry.id   f050a7ed3bf185f9854f244b035354ac
#
_cell.length_a   1.000
_cell.length_b   1.000
_cell.length_c   1.000
_cell.angle_alpha   90.00
_cell.angle_beta   90.00
_cell.angle_gamma   90.00
#
_symmetry.space_group_name_H-M   'P 1'
#
loop_
_entity.id
_entity.type
_entity.pdbx_description
1 polymer ?
#
loop_
_entity_poly.entity_id
_entity_poly.type
_entity_poly.pdbx_seq_one_letter_code
_entity_poly.pdbx_strand_id
1 'polypeptide(L)'
;MAHRRITVSQLKCAVVDPQWRQSWIEGRQPSTLPLCVNGQPKVFGTRFHHETELLTNWLVTPANLAQAAAIETPSGLLHISWGMSLQRFTDQLIAKGKVEEAAALTDRMRSFCARLIELRSRTKNFENWQDVFIASEESIKNIHVPVGSTTIEIAAKVDAIRFHPKYNLEVVDYKLSQGNHQKSDLIQLAIYGHLLPFWREGCSFCGTLEYYLPEFMEVNVSPPELADIYDGLVNPVLREMFITEPTVSPTAEPKCAAVSERIVDAFKAFGLSVAAGDVVEGPQVTRVKVRPAAGVRVASLANRAEDLQVALALDDPPLIKPGPGFVVIDLPRADRQTLLLDHALERGLLKASQSPMAFPVGVGIEGQPILSDFCDSNTCHILVAGTSGSGKSEWLKTLIVSLVHRNPLAHLRLALVDPKVLTFSNVAGSPYLWRPVAIELGSALSILREAVSEMDQRYLRLAREGFVSLHQRFAEGQTDVPFLVLVFDEFADLILTGRNEKKEFEELVARLAGKGRAAGIHLVLATQRPDRTVVTGLIKSNLPMKVCLRVANATNSQIVIGETGAESLLGKGDLLCDLGKGIARAQSYFVPQADFVKALGA
;
A
#
# COMPACT_ATOMS: atom_id res chain seq x y z
N MET A 1 9.04 19.82 -21.86
CA MET A 1 9.52 18.94 -20.77
C MET A 1 9.78 19.84 -19.57
N ALA A 2 8.81 19.96 -18.68
CA ALA A 2 8.92 20.81 -17.49
C ALA A 2 9.86 20.16 -16.47
N HIS A 3 10.55 20.99 -15.72
CA HIS A 3 11.58 20.63 -14.76
C HIS A 3 11.11 19.56 -13.78
N ARG A 4 11.67 18.33 -13.86
CA ARG A 4 11.43 17.23 -12.93
C ARG A 4 12.31 17.35 -11.67
N ARG A 5 12.61 18.58 -11.25
CA ARG A 5 13.45 18.86 -10.08
C ARG A 5 12.75 19.80 -9.12
N ILE A 6 12.77 19.46 -7.83
CA ILE A 6 12.19 20.27 -6.75
C ILE A 6 13.09 20.19 -5.51
N THR A 7 13.13 21.27 -4.71
CA THR A 7 13.81 21.23 -3.40
C THR A 7 12.83 20.84 -2.29
N VAL A 8 13.35 20.30 -1.17
CA VAL A 8 12.53 19.99 0.01
C VAL A 8 11.74 21.19 0.49
N SER A 9 12.36 22.39 0.51
CA SER A 9 11.66 23.62 0.90
C SER A 9 10.51 23.99 -0.04
N GLN A 10 10.68 23.80 -1.35
CA GLN A 10 9.61 24.04 -2.33
C GLN A 10 8.49 23.00 -2.18
N LEU A 11 8.84 21.73 -1.97
CA LEU A 11 7.87 20.67 -1.76
C LEU A 11 7.07 20.90 -0.46
N LYS A 12 7.74 21.30 0.62
CA LYS A 12 7.07 21.71 1.86
C LYS A 12 6.04 22.84 1.61
N CYS A 13 6.40 23.82 0.81
CA CYS A 13 5.49 24.91 0.45
C CYS A 13 4.29 24.43 -0.35
N ALA A 14 4.52 23.56 -1.33
CA ALA A 14 3.45 22.97 -2.14
C ALA A 14 2.45 22.16 -1.28
N VAL A 15 2.92 21.50 -0.22
CA VAL A 15 2.06 20.76 0.72
C VAL A 15 1.22 21.70 1.59
N VAL A 16 1.82 22.81 2.05
CA VAL A 16 1.17 23.74 3.01
C VAL A 16 0.27 24.75 2.31
N ASP A 17 0.64 25.20 1.10
CA ASP A 17 -0.05 26.26 0.35
C ASP A 17 -0.57 25.76 -1.02
N PRO A 18 -1.88 25.48 -1.12
CA PRO A 18 -2.50 25.07 -2.39
C PRO A 18 -2.38 26.10 -3.53
N GLN A 19 -2.34 27.41 -3.22
CA GLN A 19 -2.21 28.46 -4.25
C GLN A 19 -0.78 28.49 -4.82
N TRP A 20 0.22 28.30 -3.96
CA TRP A 20 1.61 28.13 -4.37
C TRP A 20 1.76 26.92 -5.29
N ARG A 21 1.18 25.79 -4.89
CA ARG A 21 1.17 24.54 -5.68
C ARG A 21 0.51 24.72 -7.04
N GLN A 22 -0.65 25.35 -7.09
CA GLN A 22 -1.35 25.62 -8.35
C GLN A 22 -0.52 26.50 -9.30
N SER A 23 0.13 27.53 -8.77
CA SER A 23 1.03 28.39 -9.54
C SER A 23 2.23 27.64 -10.13
N TRP A 24 2.78 26.67 -9.38
CA TRP A 24 3.85 25.79 -9.85
C TRP A 24 3.39 24.89 -11.00
N ILE A 25 2.22 24.23 -10.84
CA ILE A 25 1.62 23.35 -11.87
C ILE A 25 1.37 24.11 -13.18
N GLU A 26 0.93 25.37 -13.09
CA GLU A 26 0.67 26.26 -14.23
C GLU A 26 1.97 26.79 -14.87
N GLY A 27 3.14 26.37 -14.42
CA GLY A 27 4.44 26.81 -14.97
C GLY A 27 4.85 28.23 -14.58
N ARG A 28 4.09 28.89 -13.71
CA ARG A 28 4.48 30.14 -13.06
C ARG A 28 5.39 29.78 -11.90
N GLN A 29 6.67 30.12 -11.98
CA GLN A 29 7.53 30.00 -10.79
C GLN A 29 7.05 31.02 -9.75
N PRO A 30 6.41 30.61 -8.66
CA PRO A 30 6.06 31.55 -7.62
C PRO A 30 7.37 32.08 -7.04
N SER A 31 7.57 33.38 -7.20
CA SER A 31 8.73 34.04 -6.64
C SER A 31 8.69 33.88 -5.14
N THR A 32 9.69 33.21 -4.60
CA THR A 32 9.99 33.08 -3.17
C THR A 32 8.86 32.62 -2.26
N LEU A 33 9.16 31.60 -1.48
CA LEU A 33 8.47 31.19 -0.27
C LEU A 33 7.81 32.38 0.42
N PRO A 34 6.57 32.26 0.93
CA PRO A 34 6.00 33.30 1.78
C PRO A 34 7.00 33.61 2.88
N LEU A 35 7.60 34.77 2.77
CA LEU A 35 8.57 35.29 3.71
C LEU A 35 7.84 35.67 4.99
N CYS A 36 8.27 35.07 6.08
CA CYS A 36 7.88 35.42 7.42
C CYS A 36 6.54 34.87 7.91
N VAL A 37 6.65 33.79 8.60
CA VAL A 37 5.76 33.58 9.72
C VAL A 37 6.44 34.22 10.94
N ASN A 38 5.78 35.20 11.54
CA ASN A 38 6.14 35.85 12.80
C ASN A 38 7.29 36.90 12.82
N GLY A 39 7.35 37.84 11.89
CA GLY A 39 8.04 39.12 12.15
C GLY A 39 9.54 39.10 12.49
N GLN A 40 10.17 37.94 12.55
CA GLN A 40 11.61 37.79 12.78
C GLN A 40 12.37 37.83 11.44
N PRO A 41 13.48 38.53 11.33
CA PRO A 41 14.23 38.65 10.11
C PRO A 41 14.78 37.29 9.67
N LYS A 42 14.55 36.89 8.42
CA LYS A 42 15.14 35.72 7.73
C LYS A 42 16.66 35.60 7.94
N VAL A 43 17.32 36.74 8.09
CA VAL A 43 18.76 36.84 8.33
C VAL A 43 19.22 36.17 9.64
N PHE A 44 18.40 36.21 10.69
CA PHE A 44 18.77 35.67 12.01
C PHE A 44 18.74 34.15 12.01
N GLY A 45 17.69 33.52 11.45
CA GLY A 45 17.59 32.07 11.33
C GLY A 45 18.70 31.49 10.45
N THR A 46 18.93 32.11 9.29
CA THR A 46 20.01 31.69 8.38
C THR A 46 21.39 31.79 9.07
N ARG A 47 21.60 32.79 9.93
CA ARG A 47 22.86 32.94 10.64
C ARG A 47 23.06 31.90 11.73
N PHE A 48 22.01 31.58 12.48
CA PHE A 48 22.08 30.51 13.47
C PHE A 48 22.45 29.15 12.81
N HIS A 49 21.78 28.77 11.73
CA HIS A 49 22.13 27.57 10.97
C HIS A 49 23.58 27.59 10.48
N HIS A 50 24.07 28.72 10.02
CA HIS A 50 25.45 28.85 9.59
C HIS A 50 26.45 28.66 10.75
N GLU A 51 26.20 29.21 11.93
CA GLU A 51 27.07 29.04 13.11
C GLU A 51 27.02 27.59 13.63
N THR A 52 25.84 26.97 13.62
CA THR A 52 25.72 25.53 13.99
C THR A 52 26.44 24.63 12.99
N GLU A 53 26.35 24.92 11.68
CA GLU A 53 27.11 24.24 10.62
C GLU A 53 28.63 24.36 10.84
N LEU A 54 29.13 25.55 11.05
CA LEU A 54 30.54 25.77 11.26
C LEU A 54 31.07 24.99 12.47
N LEU A 55 30.35 25.07 13.61
CA LEU A 55 30.75 24.38 14.83
C LEU A 55 30.71 22.84 14.67
N THR A 56 29.64 22.29 14.12
CA THR A 56 29.51 20.85 13.95
C THR A 56 30.51 20.30 12.93
N ASN A 57 30.78 21.00 11.85
CA ASN A 57 31.81 20.63 10.89
C ASN A 57 33.22 20.66 11.54
N TRP A 58 33.50 21.67 12.37
CA TRP A 58 34.76 21.73 13.09
C TRP A 58 34.94 20.52 14.03
N LEU A 59 33.88 20.13 14.75
CA LEU A 59 33.88 19.01 15.70
C LEU A 59 34.19 17.66 15.03
N VAL A 60 33.76 17.43 13.79
CA VAL A 60 33.94 16.17 13.07
C VAL A 60 35.14 16.17 12.12
N THR A 61 35.82 17.30 11.96
CA THR A 61 36.98 17.43 11.08
C THR A 61 38.18 16.63 11.65
N PRO A 62 38.81 15.74 10.88
CA PRO A 62 39.89 14.86 11.36
C PRO A 62 41.01 15.59 12.09
N ALA A 63 41.40 16.77 11.63
CA ALA A 63 42.46 17.57 12.25
C ALA A 63 42.12 18.11 13.65
N ASN A 64 40.83 18.19 13.99
CA ASN A 64 40.34 18.80 15.22
C ASN A 64 39.83 17.77 16.24
N LEU A 65 39.68 16.50 15.87
CA LEU A 65 39.01 15.48 16.69
C LEU A 65 39.56 15.39 18.12
N ALA A 66 40.88 15.36 18.31
CA ALA A 66 41.49 15.26 19.64
C ALA A 66 41.19 16.50 20.49
N GLN A 67 41.28 17.71 19.92
CA GLN A 67 40.94 18.96 20.60
C GLN A 67 39.43 19.04 20.90
N ALA A 68 38.61 18.64 19.94
CA ALA A 68 37.16 18.65 20.08
C ALA A 68 36.68 17.66 21.15
N ALA A 69 37.29 16.47 21.21
CA ALA A 69 36.95 15.44 22.21
C ALA A 69 37.33 15.88 23.65
N ALA A 70 38.33 16.74 23.80
CA ALA A 70 38.75 17.25 25.10
C ALA A 70 37.78 18.31 25.68
N ILE A 71 36.86 18.87 24.88
CA ILE A 71 35.94 19.90 25.35
C ILE A 71 34.72 19.26 26.03
N GLU A 72 34.57 19.51 27.33
CA GLU A 72 33.54 18.88 28.18
C GLU A 72 32.46 19.87 28.67
N THR A 73 32.59 21.16 28.32
CA THR A 73 31.67 22.18 28.79
C THR A 73 31.03 22.98 27.66
N PRO A 74 29.76 23.43 27.82
CA PRO A 74 29.10 24.30 26.85
C PRO A 74 29.88 25.58 26.55
N SER A 75 30.53 26.15 27.58
CA SER A 75 31.33 27.36 27.43
C SER A 75 32.59 27.15 26.59
N GLY A 76 33.20 25.95 26.66
CA GLY A 76 34.33 25.59 25.81
C GLY A 76 33.93 25.51 24.34
N LEU A 77 32.81 24.89 24.02
CA LEU A 77 32.26 24.83 22.64
C LEU A 77 31.85 26.22 22.14
N LEU A 78 31.23 27.04 22.99
CA LEU A 78 30.86 28.39 22.64
C LEU A 78 32.10 29.27 22.35
N HIS A 79 33.19 29.06 23.08
CA HIS A 79 34.45 29.76 22.84
C HIS A 79 35.04 29.42 21.45
N ILE A 80 34.97 28.19 21.04
CA ILE A 80 35.36 27.77 19.68
C ILE A 80 34.51 28.48 18.63
N SER A 81 33.18 28.42 18.75
CA SER A 81 32.27 29.11 17.82
C SER A 81 32.51 30.63 17.81
N TRP A 82 32.79 31.20 18.97
CA TRP A 82 33.13 32.63 19.10
C TRP A 82 34.36 33.00 18.30
N GLY A 83 35.44 32.24 18.44
CA GLY A 83 36.69 32.46 17.71
C GLY A 83 36.59 32.20 16.20
N MET A 84 35.65 31.34 15.76
CA MET A 84 35.49 31.06 14.34
C MET A 84 34.80 32.18 13.57
N SER A 85 33.62 32.59 13.97
CA SER A 85 32.88 33.64 13.26
C SER A 85 31.83 34.38 14.09
N LEU A 86 31.37 33.82 15.20
CA LEU A 86 30.26 34.35 15.99
C LEU A 86 30.59 35.74 16.54
N GLN A 87 31.81 35.99 17.03
CA GLN A 87 32.29 37.28 17.51
C GLN A 87 32.15 38.36 16.43
N ARG A 88 32.73 38.11 15.27
CA ARG A 88 32.73 39.08 14.17
C ARG A 88 31.29 39.48 13.76
N PHE A 89 30.38 38.50 13.77
CA PHE A 89 28.99 38.78 13.38
C PHE A 89 28.21 39.53 14.49
N THR A 90 28.41 39.15 15.76
CA THR A 90 27.80 39.89 16.89
C THR A 90 28.30 41.32 16.95
N ASP A 91 29.61 41.57 16.73
CA ASP A 91 30.18 42.91 16.63
C ASP A 91 29.56 43.75 15.51
N GLN A 92 29.30 43.13 14.36
CA GLN A 92 28.58 43.76 13.23
C GLN A 92 27.13 44.12 13.58
N LEU A 93 26.43 43.30 14.34
CA LEU A 93 25.07 43.58 14.80
C LEU A 93 25.08 44.74 15.80
N ILE A 94 26.00 44.72 16.76
CA ILE A 94 26.16 45.79 17.75
C ILE A 94 26.48 47.12 17.08
N ALA A 95 27.39 47.11 16.11
CA ALA A 95 27.74 48.31 15.33
C ALA A 95 26.55 48.89 14.53
N LYS A 96 25.54 48.06 14.21
CA LYS A 96 24.29 48.47 13.56
C LYS A 96 23.17 48.82 14.56
N GLY A 97 23.46 48.90 15.85
CA GLY A 97 22.48 49.17 16.89
C GLY A 97 21.55 48.00 17.24
N LYS A 98 21.85 46.78 16.78
CA LYS A 98 21.04 45.58 16.96
C LYS A 98 21.56 44.72 18.13
N VAL A 99 21.68 45.30 19.28
CA VAL A 99 22.26 44.65 20.48
C VAL A 99 21.43 43.47 20.94
N GLU A 100 20.11 43.59 20.92
CA GLU A 100 19.20 42.50 21.31
C GLU A 100 19.32 41.27 20.37
N GLU A 101 19.46 41.49 19.05
CA GLU A 101 19.68 40.42 18.10
C GLU A 101 21.05 39.72 18.35
N ALA A 102 22.09 40.47 18.67
CA ALA A 102 23.41 39.92 19.00
C ALA A 102 23.36 39.06 20.27
N ALA A 103 22.72 39.56 21.33
CA ALA A 103 22.53 38.85 22.58
C ALA A 103 21.70 37.57 22.37
N ALA A 104 20.59 37.66 21.65
CA ALA A 104 19.74 36.52 21.33
C ALA A 104 20.48 35.42 20.55
N LEU A 105 21.28 35.75 19.53
CA LEU A 105 22.08 34.77 18.79
C LEU A 105 23.09 34.07 19.70
N THR A 106 23.78 34.82 20.56
CA THR A 106 24.74 34.27 21.53
C THR A 106 24.08 33.27 22.48
N ASP A 107 22.89 33.62 23.01
CA ASP A 107 22.14 32.75 23.90
C ASP A 107 21.65 31.46 23.20
N ARG A 108 21.26 31.53 21.93
CA ARG A 108 20.89 30.33 21.15
C ARG A 108 22.09 29.44 20.90
N MET A 109 23.24 30.01 20.54
CA MET A 109 24.47 29.24 20.40
C MET A 109 24.91 28.61 21.73
N ARG A 110 24.70 29.29 22.88
CA ARG A 110 24.93 28.69 24.20
C ARG A 110 24.02 27.49 24.46
N SER A 111 22.72 27.61 24.14
CA SER A 111 21.75 26.52 24.25
C SER A 111 22.12 25.33 23.33
N PHE A 112 22.57 25.62 22.11
CA PHE A 112 23.04 24.60 21.17
C PHE A 112 24.31 23.89 21.71
N CYS A 113 25.28 24.62 22.24
CA CYS A 113 26.47 24.03 22.86
C CYS A 113 26.12 23.18 24.09
N ALA A 114 25.14 23.60 24.89
CA ALA A 114 24.65 22.79 26.01
C ALA A 114 24.04 21.46 25.52
N ARG A 115 23.26 21.52 24.46
CA ARG A 115 22.67 20.31 23.82
C ARG A 115 23.76 19.37 23.27
N LEU A 116 24.79 19.89 22.66
CA LEU A 116 25.93 19.08 22.19
C LEU A 116 26.60 18.33 23.35
N ILE A 117 26.88 18.98 24.47
CA ILE A 117 27.48 18.32 25.64
C ILE A 117 26.54 17.26 26.24
N GLU A 118 25.24 17.50 26.24
CA GLU A 118 24.25 16.50 26.62
C GLU A 118 24.28 15.29 25.69
N LEU A 119 24.30 15.47 24.37
CA LEU A 119 24.40 14.37 23.39
C LEU A 119 25.70 13.56 23.59
N ARG A 120 26.82 14.25 23.82
CA ARG A 120 28.08 13.59 24.18
C ARG A 120 27.91 12.69 25.40
N SER A 121 27.28 13.19 26.46
CA SER A 121 27.10 12.42 27.72
C SER A 121 26.16 11.22 27.55
N ARG A 122 25.24 11.25 26.59
CA ARG A 122 24.33 10.14 26.25
C ARG A 122 24.96 9.09 25.32
N THR A 123 26.04 9.45 24.63
CA THR A 123 26.71 8.54 23.69
C THR A 123 27.58 7.53 24.44
N LYS A 124 27.25 6.25 24.30
CA LYS A 124 28.04 5.16 24.90
C LYS A 124 29.41 5.07 24.23
N ASN A 125 30.47 4.97 25.04
CA ASN A 125 31.85 4.85 24.57
C ASN A 125 32.27 6.01 23.66
N PHE A 126 31.90 7.25 24.01
CA PHE A 126 32.28 8.43 23.25
C PHE A 126 33.82 8.55 23.21
N GLU A 127 34.37 8.48 22.03
CA GLU A 127 35.81 8.73 21.77
C GLU A 127 36.00 10.09 21.11
N ASN A 128 35.09 10.43 20.18
CA ASN A 128 35.14 11.69 19.47
C ASN A 128 33.75 12.02 18.88
N TRP A 129 33.60 13.20 18.28
CA TRP A 129 32.32 13.68 17.76
C TRP A 129 31.81 12.94 16.52
N GLN A 130 32.62 12.11 15.87
CA GLN A 130 32.15 11.22 14.81
C GLN A 130 31.33 10.04 15.36
N ASP A 131 31.35 9.81 16.68
CA ASP A 131 30.45 8.87 17.36
C ASP A 131 29.04 9.46 17.56
N VAL A 132 28.87 10.76 17.39
CA VAL A 132 27.58 11.48 17.50
C VAL A 132 27.05 11.83 16.12
N PHE A 133 27.86 12.43 15.27
CA PHE A 133 27.45 12.96 13.97
C PHE A 133 28.01 12.14 12.82
N ILE A 134 27.13 11.83 11.85
CA ILE A 134 27.53 11.25 10.57
C ILE A 134 27.73 12.36 9.54
N ALA A 135 26.83 13.35 9.54
CA ALA A 135 26.88 14.48 8.64
C ALA A 135 26.28 15.70 9.31
N SER A 136 26.76 16.87 8.93
CA SER A 136 26.21 18.16 9.34
C SER A 136 26.06 19.05 8.12
N GLU A 137 24.88 19.68 7.97
CA GLU A 137 24.51 20.55 6.83
C GLU A 137 24.82 19.93 5.45
N GLU A 138 24.66 18.61 5.33
CA GLU A 138 24.98 17.94 4.08
C GLU A 138 23.95 18.23 2.99
N SER A 139 24.44 18.70 1.86
CA SER A 139 23.63 18.86 0.66
C SER A 139 23.51 17.53 -0.06
N ILE A 140 22.41 16.87 0.14
CA ILE A 140 22.07 15.63 -0.57
C ILE A 140 21.50 16.04 -1.93
N LYS A 141 22.32 15.86 -2.97
CA LYS A 141 21.95 16.22 -4.34
C LYS A 141 21.55 14.97 -5.11
N ASN A 142 20.64 15.17 -6.08
CA ASN A 142 20.27 14.16 -7.06
C ASN A 142 19.61 12.90 -6.47
N ILE A 143 18.76 13.04 -5.45
CA ILE A 143 17.93 11.93 -5.01
C ILE A 143 16.81 11.73 -6.03
N HIS A 144 16.80 10.56 -6.66
CA HIS A 144 15.79 10.17 -7.62
C HIS A 144 14.68 9.39 -6.92
N VAL A 145 13.50 10.00 -6.80
CA VAL A 145 12.34 9.40 -6.13
C VAL A 145 11.31 8.98 -7.18
N PRO A 146 10.88 7.72 -7.19
CA PRO A 146 9.81 7.27 -8.05
C PRO A 146 8.47 7.85 -7.57
N VAL A 147 7.75 8.53 -8.45
CA VAL A 147 6.41 9.07 -8.19
C VAL A 147 5.50 8.60 -9.31
N GLY A 148 4.71 7.55 -9.06
CA GLY A 148 3.94 6.86 -10.10
C GLY A 148 4.83 6.29 -11.20
N SER A 149 4.55 6.63 -12.44
CA SER A 149 5.33 6.21 -13.63
C SER A 149 6.51 7.14 -13.92
N THR A 150 6.72 8.18 -13.14
CA THR A 150 7.79 9.17 -13.36
C THR A 150 8.81 9.14 -12.22
N THR A 151 10.04 9.57 -12.52
CA THR A 151 11.09 9.77 -11.52
C THR A 151 11.37 11.25 -11.43
N ILE A 152 11.35 11.80 -10.22
CA ILE A 152 11.65 13.20 -9.95
C ILE A 152 12.96 13.31 -9.18
N GLU A 153 13.69 14.38 -9.43
CA GLU A 153 14.90 14.73 -8.69
C GLU A 153 14.55 15.65 -7.54
N ILE A 154 14.83 15.22 -6.30
CA ILE A 154 14.64 16.03 -5.09
C ILE A 154 16.01 16.40 -4.53
N ALA A 155 16.24 17.70 -4.33
CA ALA A 155 17.41 18.19 -3.66
C ALA A 155 17.07 18.52 -2.20
N ALA A 156 17.83 17.95 -1.26
CA ALA A 156 17.68 18.16 0.17
C ALA A 156 18.95 18.77 0.77
N LYS A 157 18.76 19.58 1.80
CA LYS A 157 19.83 20.02 2.70
C LYS A 157 19.35 19.74 4.12
N VAL A 158 19.99 18.80 4.80
CA VAL A 158 19.67 18.42 6.18
C VAL A 158 20.59 19.15 7.14
N ASP A 159 20.09 19.58 8.30
CA ASP A 159 20.90 20.30 9.28
C ASP A 159 21.90 19.37 9.97
N ALA A 160 21.48 18.17 10.35
CA ALA A 160 22.39 17.13 10.85
C ALA A 160 21.82 15.72 10.70
N ILE A 161 22.71 14.73 10.61
CA ILE A 161 22.42 13.31 10.73
C ILE A 161 23.27 12.77 11.89
N ARG A 162 22.60 12.15 12.88
CA ARG A 162 23.23 11.63 14.10
C ARG A 162 22.99 10.13 14.24
N PHE A 163 23.80 9.46 15.05
CA PHE A 163 23.53 8.10 15.49
C PHE A 163 22.38 8.08 16.50
N HIS A 164 21.47 7.11 16.35
CA HIS A 164 20.37 6.90 17.29
C HIS A 164 20.38 5.49 17.86
N PRO A 165 20.31 5.31 19.20
CA PRO A 165 20.51 4.00 19.83
C PRO A 165 19.47 2.94 19.47
N LYS A 166 18.28 3.35 19.03
CA LYS A 166 17.17 2.44 18.70
C LYS A 166 16.95 2.28 17.19
N TYR A 167 17.18 3.33 16.41
CA TYR A 167 16.82 3.37 14.98
C TYR A 167 18.01 3.48 14.05
N ASN A 168 19.21 3.28 14.55
CA ASN A 168 20.50 3.46 13.90
C ASN A 168 20.83 4.91 13.58
N LEU A 169 19.96 5.62 12.87
CA LEU A 169 20.19 6.99 12.43
C LEU A 169 19.02 7.91 12.76
N GLU A 170 19.34 9.19 12.96
CA GLU A 170 18.42 10.27 13.26
C GLU A 170 18.69 11.45 12.35
N VAL A 171 17.67 11.95 11.66
CA VAL A 171 17.72 13.22 10.94
C VAL A 171 17.24 14.33 11.84
N VAL A 172 18.03 15.40 11.94
CA VAL A 172 17.73 16.53 12.83
C VAL A 172 17.51 17.78 12.01
N ASP A 173 16.48 18.53 12.38
CA ASP A 173 16.16 19.82 11.80
C ASP A 173 16.09 20.88 12.93
N TYR A 174 16.97 21.87 12.88
CA TYR A 174 17.10 22.90 13.89
C TYR A 174 16.14 24.06 13.61
N LYS A 175 15.39 24.51 14.63
CA LYS A 175 14.39 25.55 14.49
C LYS A 175 14.60 26.69 15.47
N LEU A 176 14.61 27.90 14.93
CA LEU A 176 14.52 29.13 15.70
C LEU A 176 13.08 29.66 15.70
N SER A 177 12.17 28.92 16.30
CA SER A 177 10.76 29.30 16.43
C SER A 177 10.19 28.78 17.75
N GLN A 178 9.04 29.30 18.14
CA GLN A 178 8.34 28.88 19.36
C GLN A 178 7.53 27.57 19.19
N GLY A 179 7.78 26.78 18.16
CA GLY A 179 7.01 25.55 17.88
C GLY A 179 5.60 25.81 17.31
N ASN A 180 5.23 27.04 17.01
CA ASN A 180 3.90 27.39 16.48
C ASN A 180 3.64 26.85 15.06
N HIS A 181 4.67 26.34 14.39
CA HIS A 181 4.62 25.76 13.04
C HIS A 181 4.93 24.27 13.00
N GLN A 182 4.79 23.59 14.12
CA GLN A 182 5.12 22.18 14.28
C GLN A 182 4.61 21.30 13.13
N LYS A 183 3.39 21.53 12.64
CA LYS A 183 2.83 20.77 11.52
C LYS A 183 3.66 20.92 10.22
N SER A 184 4.07 22.12 9.87
CA SER A 184 4.88 22.37 8.66
C SER A 184 6.32 21.86 8.81
N ASP A 185 6.84 21.86 10.02
CA ASP A 185 8.17 21.35 10.32
C ASP A 185 8.20 19.83 10.32
N LEU A 186 7.13 19.17 10.79
CA LEU A 186 6.93 17.72 10.68
C LEU A 186 6.86 17.27 9.21
N ILE A 187 6.22 18.04 8.33
CA ILE A 187 6.20 17.76 6.88
C ILE A 187 7.63 17.76 6.32
N GLN A 188 8.46 18.76 6.68
CA GLN A 188 9.85 18.83 6.25
C GLN A 188 10.65 17.62 6.73
N LEU A 189 10.48 17.25 7.99
CA LEU A 189 11.13 16.10 8.60
C LEU A 189 10.70 14.78 7.94
N ALA A 190 9.42 14.62 7.62
CA ALA A 190 8.89 13.46 6.91
C ALA A 190 9.47 13.34 5.49
N ILE A 191 9.65 14.47 4.79
CA ILE A 191 10.32 14.47 3.48
C ILE A 191 11.76 13.96 3.64
N TYR A 192 12.52 14.45 4.62
CA TYR A 192 13.87 13.96 4.88
C TYR A 192 13.90 12.48 5.21
N GLY A 193 13.03 12.01 6.13
CA GLY A 193 12.94 10.60 6.52
C GLY A 193 12.65 9.67 5.33
N HIS A 194 11.87 10.14 4.36
CA HIS A 194 11.61 9.38 3.12
C HIS A 194 12.79 9.41 2.14
N LEU A 195 13.54 10.50 2.05
CA LEU A 195 14.63 10.66 1.08
C LEU A 195 15.93 9.97 1.52
N LEU A 196 16.22 9.95 2.81
CA LEU A 196 17.49 9.45 3.34
C LEU A 196 17.77 7.96 3.08
N PRO A 197 16.77 7.05 3.08
CA PRO A 197 16.98 5.67 2.65
C PRO A 197 17.48 5.51 1.22
N PHE A 198 17.19 6.44 0.32
CA PHE A 198 17.74 6.47 -1.05
C PHE A 198 19.19 6.98 -1.09
N TRP A 199 19.59 7.76 -0.10
CA TRP A 199 20.96 8.23 0.04
C TRP A 199 21.86 7.18 0.71
N ARG A 200 21.32 6.41 1.68
CA ARG A 200 22.06 5.37 2.40
C ARG A 200 21.16 4.13 2.56
N GLU A 201 21.33 3.18 1.67
CA GLU A 201 20.53 1.95 1.63
C GLU A 201 20.68 1.10 2.91
N GLY A 202 19.56 0.49 3.33
CA GLY A 202 19.53 -0.42 4.48
C GLY A 202 19.50 0.24 5.85
N CYS A 203 19.40 1.58 5.94
CA CYS A 203 19.28 2.30 7.20
C CYS A 203 17.83 2.78 7.42
N SER A 204 17.33 2.64 8.66
CA SER A 204 16.11 3.30 9.12
C SER A 204 16.46 4.63 9.78
N PHE A 205 15.66 5.66 9.51
CA PHE A 205 15.83 7.00 10.06
C PHE A 205 14.64 7.37 10.91
N CYS A 206 14.88 7.80 12.16
CA CYS A 206 13.92 8.61 12.91
C CYS A 206 14.20 10.09 12.68
N GLY A 207 13.28 10.94 13.09
CA GLY A 207 13.39 12.38 12.93
C GLY A 207 13.31 13.12 14.24
N THR A 208 14.06 14.23 14.36
CA THR A 208 14.02 15.10 15.53
C THR A 208 13.96 16.56 15.12
N LEU A 209 12.98 17.28 15.66
CA LEU A 209 12.93 18.73 15.62
C LEU A 209 13.50 19.29 16.91
N GLU A 210 14.50 20.13 16.81
CA GLU A 210 15.07 20.84 17.95
C GLU A 210 14.74 22.34 17.85
N TYR A 211 13.87 22.81 18.75
CA TYR A 211 13.47 24.21 18.86
C TYR A 211 14.32 24.92 19.91
N TYR A 212 14.84 26.11 19.56
CA TYR A 212 15.72 26.87 20.41
C TYR A 212 15.08 28.19 20.89
N LEU A 213 13.75 28.34 20.82
CA LEU A 213 13.01 29.51 21.29
C LEU A 213 11.67 29.12 21.95
N PRO A 214 11.25 29.78 23.04
CA PRO A 214 12.04 30.61 23.96
C PRO A 214 13.01 29.78 24.78
N GLU A 215 12.65 28.51 25.02
CA GLU A 215 13.45 27.47 25.68
C GLU A 215 13.69 26.30 24.71
N PHE A 216 14.68 25.47 25.03
CA PHE A 216 14.96 24.27 24.23
C PHE A 216 13.80 23.30 24.35
N MET A 217 13.29 22.84 23.19
CA MET A 217 12.27 21.79 23.10
C MET A 217 12.65 20.79 22.00
N GLU A 218 12.51 19.53 22.30
CA GLU A 218 12.80 18.42 21.41
C GLU A 218 11.50 17.66 21.06
N VAL A 219 11.30 17.39 19.78
CA VAL A 219 10.18 16.57 19.29
C VAL A 219 10.75 15.43 18.47
N ASN A 220 10.60 14.21 18.99
CA ASN A 220 11.07 12.99 18.35
C ASN A 220 9.94 12.32 17.57
N VAL A 221 10.21 11.89 16.34
CA VAL A 221 9.25 11.27 15.43
C VAL A 221 9.82 9.93 14.96
N SER A 222 9.09 8.87 15.19
CA SER A 222 9.50 7.51 14.80
C SER A 222 9.46 7.31 13.28
N PRO A 223 10.20 6.31 12.73
CA PRO A 223 10.17 6.03 11.29
C PRO A 223 8.77 5.74 10.74
N PRO A 224 7.87 4.99 11.43
CA PRO A 224 6.49 4.82 10.97
C PRO A 224 5.71 6.14 10.91
N GLU A 225 5.82 6.99 11.93
CA GLU A 225 5.13 8.30 11.94
C GLU A 225 5.62 9.22 10.83
N LEU A 226 6.93 9.19 10.50
CA LEU A 226 7.46 9.93 9.34
C LEU A 226 6.88 9.41 8.03
N ALA A 227 6.76 8.09 7.88
CA ALA A 227 6.16 7.47 6.71
C ALA A 227 4.68 7.84 6.57
N ASP A 228 3.92 7.80 7.67
CA ASP A 228 2.49 8.17 7.67
C ASP A 228 2.28 9.65 7.26
N ILE A 229 3.11 10.56 7.77
CA ILE A 229 3.05 11.98 7.39
C ILE A 229 3.42 12.15 5.91
N TYR A 230 4.45 11.45 5.44
CA TYR A 230 4.87 11.52 4.04
C TYR A 230 3.78 10.99 3.10
N ASP A 231 3.26 9.81 3.37
CA ASP A 231 2.26 9.15 2.51
C ASP A 231 0.90 9.86 2.57
N GLY A 232 0.53 10.39 3.73
CA GLY A 232 -0.74 11.09 3.92
C GLY A 232 -0.76 12.53 3.40
N LEU A 233 0.36 13.25 3.44
CA LEU A 233 0.40 14.69 3.12
C LEU A 233 1.30 15.03 1.93
N VAL A 234 2.47 14.40 1.81
CA VAL A 234 3.48 14.77 0.81
C VAL A 234 3.28 14.04 -0.52
N ASN A 235 3.12 12.74 -0.46
CA ASN A 235 2.98 11.89 -1.64
C ASN A 235 1.77 12.25 -2.53
N PRO A 236 0.57 12.59 -1.99
CA PRO A 236 -0.54 13.09 -2.80
C PRO A 236 -0.20 14.37 -3.55
N VAL A 237 0.51 15.30 -2.91
CA VAL A 237 0.92 16.57 -3.52
C VAL A 237 1.99 16.36 -4.60
N LEU A 238 2.97 15.47 -4.36
CA LEU A 238 3.94 15.10 -5.38
C LEU A 238 3.25 14.48 -6.60
N ARG A 239 2.27 13.62 -6.38
CA ARG A 239 1.47 13.05 -7.48
C ARG A 239 0.73 14.13 -8.26
N GLU A 240 0.08 15.06 -7.58
CA GLU A 240 -0.61 16.18 -8.22
C GLU A 240 0.34 17.09 -9.02
N MET A 241 1.56 17.33 -8.54
CA MET A 241 2.53 18.22 -9.19
C MET A 241 3.27 17.60 -10.36
N PHE A 242 3.57 16.31 -10.30
CA PHE A 242 4.48 15.65 -11.25
C PHE A 242 3.86 14.50 -12.02
N ILE A 243 2.79 13.92 -11.51
CA ILE A 243 1.92 13.07 -12.29
C ILE A 243 0.80 13.98 -12.76
N THR A 244 0.83 14.31 -14.03
CA THR A 244 -0.37 14.77 -14.74
C THR A 244 -1.31 13.58 -14.88
N GLU A 245 -1.87 13.11 -13.75
CA GLU A 245 -3.17 12.46 -13.84
C GLU A 245 -4.13 13.57 -14.25
N PRO A 246 -4.93 13.38 -15.29
CA PRO A 246 -6.01 14.31 -15.53
C PRO A 246 -6.86 14.31 -14.25
N THR A 247 -6.81 15.40 -13.51
CA THR A 247 -7.86 15.74 -12.56
C THR A 247 -9.17 15.41 -13.23
N VAL A 248 -10.01 14.63 -12.55
CA VAL A 248 -11.43 14.49 -12.91
C VAL A 248 -12.08 15.86 -12.68
N SER A 249 -11.75 16.79 -13.59
CA SER A 249 -12.55 17.94 -13.94
C SER A 249 -13.45 17.50 -15.10
N PRO A 250 -14.65 18.03 -15.26
CA PRO A 250 -15.61 17.60 -16.26
C PRO A 250 -15.21 17.91 -17.72
N THR A 251 -13.90 17.79 -18.05
CA THR A 251 -13.31 17.91 -19.39
C THR A 251 -12.48 16.67 -19.75
N ALA A 252 -12.91 15.49 -19.27
CA ALA A 252 -12.30 14.19 -19.66
C ALA A 252 -12.73 13.72 -21.08
N GLU A 253 -13.43 14.55 -21.83
CA GLU A 253 -13.90 14.21 -23.18
C GLU A 253 -12.80 13.96 -24.25
N PRO A 254 -11.62 14.63 -24.30
CA PRO A 254 -10.75 14.45 -25.47
C PRO A 254 -9.92 13.15 -25.46
N LYS A 255 -9.53 12.57 -24.31
CA LYS A 255 -8.73 11.31 -24.28
C LYS A 255 -9.59 10.07 -24.44
N CYS A 256 -10.73 10.02 -23.80
CA CYS A 256 -11.70 8.94 -23.94
C CYS A 256 -12.30 8.89 -25.34
N ALA A 257 -12.56 10.05 -25.95
CA ALA A 257 -12.97 10.15 -27.35
C ALA A 257 -11.89 9.60 -28.29
N ALA A 258 -10.63 9.96 -28.08
CA ALA A 258 -9.51 9.48 -28.90
C ALA A 258 -9.30 7.95 -28.82
N VAL A 259 -9.49 7.31 -27.65
CA VAL A 259 -9.39 5.85 -27.53
C VAL A 259 -10.56 5.17 -28.23
N SER A 260 -11.77 5.70 -28.07
CA SER A 260 -12.97 5.18 -28.72
C SER A 260 -12.90 5.31 -30.24
N GLU A 261 -12.42 6.45 -30.76
CA GLU A 261 -12.19 6.69 -32.19
C GLU A 261 -11.15 5.73 -32.77
N ARG A 262 -10.01 5.52 -32.08
CA ARG A 262 -8.99 4.56 -32.53
C ARG A 262 -9.52 3.13 -32.64
N ILE A 263 -10.43 2.71 -31.75
CA ILE A 263 -11.08 1.40 -31.83
C ILE A 263 -12.03 1.35 -33.04
N VAL A 264 -12.83 2.39 -33.25
CA VAL A 264 -13.73 2.47 -34.39
C VAL A 264 -12.96 2.42 -35.71
N ASP A 265 -11.87 3.18 -35.82
CA ASP A 265 -10.99 3.18 -37.00
C ASP A 265 -10.31 1.82 -37.25
N ALA A 266 -9.85 1.16 -36.17
CA ALA A 266 -9.29 -0.18 -36.28
C ALA A 266 -10.32 -1.21 -36.79
N PHE A 267 -11.52 -1.22 -36.24
CA PHE A 267 -12.58 -2.11 -36.73
C PHE A 267 -13.00 -1.76 -38.17
N LYS A 268 -13.05 -0.49 -38.52
CA LYS A 268 -13.32 -0.06 -39.89
C LYS A 268 -12.25 -0.55 -40.87
N ALA A 269 -10.97 -0.54 -40.49
CA ALA A 269 -9.87 -1.13 -41.26
C ALA A 269 -10.01 -2.63 -41.45
N PHE A 270 -10.63 -3.33 -40.49
CA PHE A 270 -10.96 -4.77 -40.57
C PHE A 270 -12.27 -5.04 -41.36
N GLY A 271 -12.91 -4.03 -41.91
CA GLY A 271 -14.18 -4.14 -42.63
C GLY A 271 -15.39 -4.32 -41.72
N LEU A 272 -15.28 -3.98 -40.43
CA LEU A 272 -16.34 -4.10 -39.44
C LEU A 272 -16.76 -2.69 -38.97
N SER A 273 -18.03 -2.33 -39.21
CA SER A 273 -18.55 -1.03 -38.80
C SER A 273 -19.09 -1.09 -37.37
N VAL A 274 -18.59 -0.23 -36.50
CA VAL A 274 -19.06 -0.06 -35.12
C VAL A 274 -19.23 1.41 -34.81
N ALA A 275 -20.16 1.76 -33.91
CA ALA A 275 -20.29 3.11 -33.37
C ALA A 275 -19.65 3.19 -31.98
N ALA A 276 -19.01 4.31 -31.70
CA ALA A 276 -18.44 4.61 -30.40
C ALA A 276 -19.53 4.69 -29.32
N GLY A 277 -19.22 4.22 -28.12
CA GLY A 277 -20.04 4.34 -26.92
C GLY A 277 -19.23 4.85 -25.74
N ASP A 278 -19.70 4.58 -24.52
CA ASP A 278 -19.09 5.04 -23.28
C ASP A 278 -17.68 4.43 -23.09
N VAL A 279 -16.80 5.22 -22.49
CA VAL A 279 -15.47 4.79 -22.05
C VAL A 279 -15.36 4.94 -20.53
N VAL A 280 -14.90 3.90 -19.85
CA VAL A 280 -14.70 3.88 -18.40
C VAL A 280 -13.27 3.43 -18.10
N GLU A 281 -12.52 4.24 -17.37
CA GLU A 281 -11.18 3.89 -16.91
C GLU A 281 -11.21 3.19 -15.56
N GLY A 282 -10.78 1.92 -15.54
CA GLY A 282 -10.62 1.14 -14.32
C GLY A 282 -9.15 1.03 -13.89
N PRO A 283 -8.87 0.34 -12.77
CA PRO A 283 -7.50 0.23 -12.21
C PRO A 283 -6.50 -0.46 -13.16
N GLN A 284 -6.94 -1.43 -13.95
CA GLN A 284 -6.09 -2.26 -14.80
C GLN A 284 -6.45 -2.16 -16.29
N VAL A 285 -7.69 -1.80 -16.59
CA VAL A 285 -8.23 -1.77 -17.95
C VAL A 285 -9.04 -0.51 -18.20
N THR A 286 -9.03 -0.06 -19.44
CA THR A 286 -9.97 0.94 -19.94
C THR A 286 -11.07 0.19 -20.70
N ARG A 287 -12.29 0.26 -20.20
CA ARG A 287 -13.48 -0.34 -20.81
C ARG A 287 -14.08 0.59 -21.84
N VAL A 288 -14.20 0.11 -23.08
CA VAL A 288 -14.88 0.83 -24.15
C VAL A 288 -16.10 0.03 -24.57
N LYS A 289 -17.26 0.68 -24.62
CA LYS A 289 -18.48 0.10 -25.19
C LYS A 289 -18.56 0.51 -26.66
N VAL A 290 -18.85 -0.45 -27.54
CA VAL A 290 -19.10 -0.15 -28.96
C VAL A 290 -20.44 -0.77 -29.39
N ARG A 291 -21.13 -0.12 -30.30
CA ARG A 291 -22.36 -0.66 -30.89
C ARG A 291 -22.08 -1.17 -32.30
N PRO A 292 -22.22 -2.49 -32.55
CA PRO A 292 -22.07 -3.04 -33.89
C PRO A 292 -23.15 -2.46 -34.84
N ALA A 293 -22.76 -2.13 -36.06
CA ALA A 293 -23.72 -1.77 -37.09
C ALA A 293 -24.61 -2.96 -37.49
N ALA A 294 -25.71 -2.69 -38.14
CA ALA A 294 -26.62 -3.74 -38.64
C ALA A 294 -25.85 -4.71 -39.54
N GLY A 295 -26.01 -6.02 -39.28
CA GLY A 295 -25.33 -7.08 -40.02
C GLY A 295 -23.96 -7.51 -39.47
N VAL A 296 -23.35 -6.77 -38.53
CA VAL A 296 -22.08 -7.12 -37.89
C VAL A 296 -22.35 -8.13 -36.74
N ARG A 297 -21.78 -9.31 -36.85
CA ARG A 297 -21.89 -10.36 -35.80
C ARG A 297 -20.93 -10.08 -34.68
N VAL A 298 -21.36 -10.23 -33.43
CA VAL A 298 -20.52 -10.05 -32.23
C VAL A 298 -19.29 -10.98 -32.24
N ALA A 299 -19.47 -12.22 -32.70
CA ALA A 299 -18.35 -13.15 -32.86
C ALA A 299 -17.26 -12.65 -33.82
N SER A 300 -17.64 -11.88 -34.86
CA SER A 300 -16.67 -11.30 -35.79
C SER A 300 -15.80 -10.21 -35.13
N LEU A 301 -16.34 -9.51 -34.12
CA LEU A 301 -15.59 -8.55 -33.33
C LEU A 301 -14.68 -9.27 -32.32
N ALA A 302 -15.21 -10.29 -31.63
CA ALA A 302 -14.44 -11.05 -30.64
C ALA A 302 -13.22 -11.74 -31.23
N ASN A 303 -13.32 -12.25 -32.47
CA ASN A 303 -12.20 -12.90 -33.17
C ASN A 303 -11.11 -11.92 -33.65
N ARG A 304 -11.27 -10.62 -33.42
CA ARG A 304 -10.29 -9.57 -33.79
C ARG A 304 -9.48 -9.05 -32.58
N ALA A 305 -9.46 -9.76 -31.47
CA ALA A 305 -8.72 -9.33 -30.30
C ALA A 305 -7.21 -9.21 -30.56
N GLU A 306 -6.61 -10.19 -31.25
CA GLU A 306 -5.18 -10.16 -31.63
C GLU A 306 -4.89 -9.08 -32.68
N ASP A 307 -5.78 -8.91 -33.67
CA ASP A 307 -5.65 -7.84 -34.68
C ASP A 307 -5.71 -6.45 -34.02
N LEU A 308 -6.61 -6.29 -33.02
CA LEU A 308 -6.72 -5.05 -32.23
C LEU A 308 -5.49 -4.82 -31.34
N GLN A 309 -4.90 -5.87 -30.79
CA GLN A 309 -3.64 -5.77 -30.04
C GLN A 309 -2.55 -5.14 -30.89
N VAL A 310 -2.38 -5.61 -32.13
CA VAL A 310 -1.38 -5.10 -33.09
C VAL A 310 -1.73 -3.66 -33.50
N ALA A 311 -2.99 -3.41 -33.89
CA ALA A 311 -3.42 -2.10 -34.39
C ALA A 311 -3.31 -0.99 -33.34
N LEU A 312 -3.51 -1.32 -32.07
CA LEU A 312 -3.46 -0.38 -30.94
C LEU A 312 -2.13 -0.39 -30.20
N ALA A 313 -1.18 -1.28 -30.58
CA ALA A 313 0.12 -1.50 -29.92
C ALA A 313 -0.02 -1.80 -28.42
N LEU A 314 -0.86 -2.79 -28.08
CA LEU A 314 -1.11 -3.24 -26.71
C LEU A 314 -0.15 -4.37 -26.33
N ASP A 315 0.27 -4.43 -25.05
CA ASP A 315 1.10 -5.52 -24.53
C ASP A 315 0.36 -6.86 -24.50
N ASP A 316 -0.94 -6.82 -24.14
CA ASP A 316 -1.82 -7.99 -24.06
C ASP A 316 -3.06 -7.78 -24.97
N PRO A 317 -3.67 -8.85 -25.52
CA PRO A 317 -4.88 -8.71 -26.31
C PRO A 317 -6.07 -8.22 -25.45
N PRO A 318 -6.93 -7.35 -26.00
CA PRO A 318 -8.10 -6.88 -25.28
C PRO A 318 -9.13 -7.98 -25.09
N LEU A 319 -9.86 -7.96 -23.98
CA LEU A 319 -11.00 -8.85 -23.74
C LEU A 319 -12.26 -8.26 -24.37
N ILE A 320 -12.85 -8.96 -25.34
CA ILE A 320 -14.05 -8.54 -26.07
C ILE A 320 -15.23 -9.42 -25.66
N LYS A 321 -16.27 -8.84 -25.08
CA LYS A 321 -17.48 -9.57 -24.61
C LYS A 321 -18.78 -8.90 -25.05
N PRO A 322 -19.86 -9.69 -25.30
CA PRO A 322 -21.18 -9.11 -25.51
C PRO A 322 -21.74 -8.48 -24.25
N GLY A 323 -22.46 -7.38 -24.41
CA GLY A 323 -23.27 -6.74 -23.40
C GLY A 323 -24.68 -6.43 -23.92
N PRO A 324 -25.63 -5.97 -23.09
CA PRO A 324 -26.98 -5.66 -23.52
C PRO A 324 -27.01 -4.46 -24.47
N GLY A 325 -27.16 -4.71 -25.78
CA GLY A 325 -27.18 -3.67 -26.81
C GLY A 325 -25.84 -3.07 -27.23
N PHE A 326 -24.72 -3.60 -26.74
CA PHE A 326 -23.37 -3.18 -27.07
C PHE A 326 -22.36 -4.33 -26.93
N VAL A 327 -21.16 -4.11 -27.41
CA VAL A 327 -20.00 -4.98 -27.16
C VAL A 327 -19.02 -4.25 -26.27
N VAL A 328 -18.54 -4.90 -25.24
CA VAL A 328 -17.54 -4.41 -24.28
C VAL A 328 -16.16 -4.80 -24.77
N ILE A 329 -15.23 -3.85 -24.78
CA ILE A 329 -13.83 -4.04 -25.09
C ILE A 329 -13.01 -3.52 -23.93
N ASP A 330 -12.37 -4.43 -23.19
CA ASP A 330 -11.50 -4.09 -22.07
C ASP A 330 -10.06 -4.03 -22.56
N LEU A 331 -9.52 -2.83 -22.73
CA LEU A 331 -8.14 -2.57 -23.15
C LEU A 331 -7.20 -2.59 -21.95
N PRO A 332 -6.09 -3.33 -21.97
CA PRO A 332 -5.06 -3.28 -20.94
C PRO A 332 -4.49 -1.85 -20.79
N ARG A 333 -4.32 -1.39 -19.58
CA ARG A 333 -3.64 -0.11 -19.29
C ARG A 333 -2.13 -0.32 -19.22
N ALA A 334 -1.35 0.66 -19.69
CA ALA A 334 0.10 0.69 -19.50
C ALA A 334 0.48 1.08 -18.07
N ASP A 335 -0.35 1.91 -17.40
CA ASP A 335 -0.17 2.46 -16.05
C ASP A 335 -1.02 1.72 -15.01
N ARG A 336 -0.89 0.39 -14.94
CA ARG A 336 -1.69 -0.48 -14.03
C ARG A 336 -1.40 -0.16 -12.56
N GLN A 337 -2.47 0.02 -11.78
CA GLN A 337 -2.38 0.39 -10.37
C GLN A 337 -2.39 -0.85 -9.46
N THR A 338 -1.47 -0.89 -8.49
CA THR A 338 -1.53 -1.87 -7.39
C THR A 338 -2.43 -1.34 -6.29
N LEU A 339 -3.47 -2.10 -5.96
CA LEU A 339 -4.45 -1.73 -4.94
C LEU A 339 -4.04 -2.35 -3.61
N LEU A 340 -3.46 -1.57 -2.70
CA LEU A 340 -3.10 -2.04 -1.36
C LEU A 340 -4.34 -2.23 -0.49
N LEU A 341 -4.43 -3.40 0.18
CA LEU A 341 -5.57 -3.72 1.05
C LEU A 341 -5.63 -2.80 2.27
N ASP A 342 -4.50 -2.54 2.93
CA ASP A 342 -4.44 -1.72 4.13
C ASP A 342 -5.01 -0.32 3.89
N HIS A 343 -4.63 0.33 2.81
CA HIS A 343 -5.18 1.63 2.44
C HIS A 343 -6.69 1.60 2.22
N ALA A 344 -7.21 0.50 1.70
CA ALA A 344 -8.66 0.34 1.49
C ALA A 344 -9.39 0.11 2.83
N LEU A 345 -8.80 -0.68 3.73
CA LEU A 345 -9.34 -0.94 5.07
C LEU A 345 -9.38 0.34 5.92
N GLU A 346 -8.32 1.14 5.90
CA GLU A 346 -8.23 2.44 6.57
C GLU A 346 -9.30 3.42 6.07
N ARG A 347 -9.57 3.42 4.77
CA ARG A 347 -10.67 4.21 4.16
C ARG A 347 -12.06 3.64 4.45
N GLY A 348 -12.13 2.57 5.23
CA GLY A 348 -13.39 2.00 5.68
C GLY A 348 -14.04 1.06 4.66
N LEU A 349 -13.27 0.38 3.83
CA LEU A 349 -13.76 -0.58 2.81
C LEU A 349 -14.84 -1.53 3.35
N LEU A 350 -14.65 -2.06 4.55
CA LEU A 350 -15.58 -3.00 5.15
C LEU A 350 -16.70 -2.36 6.00
N LYS A 351 -16.70 -1.03 6.18
CA LYS A 351 -17.74 -0.33 6.97
C LYS A 351 -19.13 -0.41 6.32
N ALA A 352 -19.20 -0.64 5.01
CA ALA A 352 -20.45 -0.80 4.28
C ALA A 352 -21.24 -2.08 4.65
N SER A 353 -20.58 -3.05 5.31
CA SER A 353 -21.22 -4.30 5.76
C SER A 353 -21.20 -4.41 7.27
N GLN A 354 -22.32 -4.83 7.88
CA GLN A 354 -22.42 -5.13 9.31
C GLN A 354 -22.00 -6.59 9.63
N SER A 355 -21.91 -7.46 8.63
CA SER A 355 -21.57 -8.87 8.84
C SER A 355 -20.11 -9.03 9.27
N PRO A 356 -19.82 -9.84 10.30
CA PRO A 356 -18.45 -10.14 10.70
C PRO A 356 -17.67 -10.92 9.64
N MET A 357 -18.35 -11.60 8.74
CA MET A 357 -17.77 -12.49 7.75
C MET A 357 -17.72 -11.89 6.34
N ALA A 358 -17.91 -10.56 6.23
CA ALA A 358 -17.75 -9.84 4.97
C ALA A 358 -16.27 -9.61 4.61
N PHE A 359 -15.95 -9.73 3.33
CA PHE A 359 -14.61 -9.58 2.78
C PHE A 359 -14.65 -8.93 1.38
N PRO A 360 -13.56 -8.28 0.94
CA PRO A 360 -13.48 -7.72 -0.41
C PRO A 360 -13.05 -8.80 -1.41
N VAL A 361 -13.73 -8.85 -2.55
CA VAL A 361 -13.36 -9.67 -3.70
C VAL A 361 -12.34 -8.94 -4.56
N GLY A 362 -12.51 -7.62 -4.69
CA GLY A 362 -11.66 -6.74 -5.48
C GLY A 362 -12.36 -5.41 -5.78
N VAL A 363 -11.79 -4.67 -6.71
CA VAL A 363 -12.35 -3.41 -7.23
C VAL A 363 -12.84 -3.63 -8.65
N GLY A 364 -14.09 -3.31 -8.91
CA GLY A 364 -14.69 -3.37 -10.23
C GLY A 364 -14.09 -2.37 -11.21
N ILE A 365 -14.41 -2.50 -12.48
CA ILE A 365 -13.86 -1.64 -13.54
C ILE A 365 -14.24 -0.16 -13.36
N GLU A 366 -15.40 0.10 -12.75
CA GLU A 366 -15.86 1.47 -12.47
C GLU A 366 -15.26 2.04 -11.16
N GLY A 367 -14.28 1.36 -10.56
CA GLY A 367 -13.63 1.80 -9.33
C GLY A 367 -14.38 1.46 -8.03
N GLN A 368 -15.57 0.84 -8.12
CA GLN A 368 -16.36 0.46 -6.94
C GLN A 368 -15.80 -0.82 -6.30
N PRO A 369 -15.73 -0.90 -4.97
CA PRO A 369 -15.36 -2.13 -4.28
C PRO A 369 -16.46 -3.20 -4.45
N ILE A 370 -16.06 -4.43 -4.74
CA ILE A 370 -16.92 -5.60 -4.76
C ILE A 370 -16.70 -6.35 -3.45
N LEU A 371 -17.72 -6.35 -2.60
CA LEU A 371 -17.72 -7.08 -1.34
C LEU A 371 -18.54 -8.37 -1.45
N SER A 372 -18.15 -9.35 -0.66
CA SER A 372 -18.85 -10.62 -0.48
C SER A 372 -18.94 -10.97 0.99
N ASP A 373 -19.74 -11.98 1.32
CA ASP A 373 -20.00 -12.37 2.72
C ASP A 373 -20.20 -13.89 2.82
N PHE A 374 -19.48 -14.54 3.69
CA PHE A 374 -19.67 -15.97 3.96
C PHE A 374 -21.03 -16.32 4.56
N CYS A 375 -21.73 -15.35 5.13
CA CYS A 375 -23.07 -15.57 5.65
C CYS A 375 -24.16 -15.64 4.55
N ASP A 376 -23.87 -15.14 3.33
CA ASP A 376 -24.77 -15.24 2.18
C ASP A 376 -24.71 -16.67 1.59
N SER A 377 -25.88 -17.19 1.19
CA SER A 377 -26.01 -18.53 0.58
C SER A 377 -25.25 -18.70 -0.73
N ASN A 378 -25.12 -17.62 -1.51
CA ASN A 378 -24.46 -17.63 -2.81
C ASN A 378 -22.94 -17.50 -2.71
N THR A 379 -22.41 -17.18 -1.51
CA THR A 379 -20.99 -16.90 -1.33
C THR A 379 -20.38 -17.59 -0.10
N CYS A 380 -21.13 -18.49 0.54
CA CYS A 380 -20.72 -19.18 1.77
C CYS A 380 -19.54 -20.15 1.60
N HIS A 381 -19.25 -20.61 0.37
CA HIS A 381 -18.09 -21.43 0.03
C HIS A 381 -17.54 -20.99 -1.33
N ILE A 382 -16.23 -21.05 -1.48
CA ILE A 382 -15.54 -20.42 -2.61
C ILE A 382 -14.68 -21.43 -3.37
N LEU A 383 -14.82 -21.46 -4.67
CA LEU A 383 -13.86 -22.08 -5.60
C LEU A 383 -12.98 -20.98 -6.19
N VAL A 384 -11.66 -21.12 -6.03
CA VAL A 384 -10.68 -20.18 -6.58
C VAL A 384 -9.79 -20.90 -7.59
N ALA A 385 -9.65 -20.36 -8.79
CA ALA A 385 -8.74 -20.92 -9.78
C ALA A 385 -7.84 -19.86 -10.40
N GLY A 386 -6.63 -20.27 -10.81
CA GLY A 386 -5.70 -19.38 -11.49
C GLY A 386 -4.31 -20.02 -11.62
N THR A 387 -3.67 -19.80 -12.76
CA THR A 387 -2.30 -20.30 -13.03
C THR A 387 -1.27 -19.59 -12.12
N SER A 388 -0.05 -20.11 -12.10
CA SER A 388 1.08 -19.45 -11.44
C SER A 388 1.25 -18.01 -11.97
N GLY A 389 1.48 -17.04 -11.09
CA GLY A 389 1.58 -15.61 -11.45
C GLY A 389 0.24 -14.91 -11.72
N SER A 390 -0.90 -15.61 -11.66
CA SER A 390 -2.22 -14.98 -11.83
C SER A 390 -2.62 -14.08 -10.66
N GLY A 391 -2.03 -14.26 -9.47
CA GLY A 391 -2.37 -13.56 -8.23
C GLY A 391 -3.26 -14.35 -7.28
N LYS A 392 -3.43 -15.67 -7.49
CA LYS A 392 -4.27 -16.55 -6.66
C LYS A 392 -3.90 -16.52 -5.17
N SER A 393 -2.64 -16.73 -4.83
CA SER A 393 -2.18 -16.72 -3.44
C SER A 393 -2.30 -15.33 -2.81
N GLU A 394 -2.12 -14.25 -3.60
CA GLU A 394 -2.34 -12.88 -3.12
C GLU A 394 -3.83 -12.60 -2.83
N TRP A 395 -4.73 -13.13 -3.65
CA TRP A 395 -6.17 -13.05 -3.38
C TRP A 395 -6.54 -13.80 -2.10
N LEU A 396 -5.96 -14.98 -1.86
CA LEU A 396 -6.17 -15.75 -0.61
C LEU A 396 -5.66 -14.98 0.61
N LYS A 397 -4.50 -14.32 0.52
CA LYS A 397 -3.98 -13.45 1.58
C LYS A 397 -4.93 -12.27 1.84
N THR A 398 -5.44 -11.63 0.78
CA THR A 398 -6.42 -10.54 0.88
C THR A 398 -7.67 -10.98 1.64
N LEU A 399 -8.22 -12.15 1.30
CA LEU A 399 -9.36 -12.74 2.01
C LEU A 399 -9.06 -12.94 3.50
N ILE A 400 -7.95 -13.63 3.81
CA ILE A 400 -7.56 -13.96 5.19
C ILE A 400 -7.32 -12.70 6.02
N VAL A 401 -6.55 -11.73 5.53
CA VAL A 401 -6.27 -10.47 6.24
C VAL A 401 -7.55 -9.68 6.48
N SER A 402 -8.45 -9.63 5.52
CA SER A 402 -9.74 -8.94 5.66
C SER A 402 -10.59 -9.54 6.78
N LEU A 403 -10.62 -10.86 6.90
CA LEU A 403 -11.36 -11.57 7.95
C LEU A 403 -10.73 -11.36 9.33
N VAL A 404 -9.39 -11.46 9.40
CA VAL A 404 -8.63 -11.23 10.64
C VAL A 404 -8.74 -9.78 11.11
N HIS A 405 -8.66 -8.80 10.19
CA HIS A 405 -8.84 -7.39 10.51
C HIS A 405 -10.20 -7.12 11.18
N ARG A 406 -11.22 -7.88 10.81
CA ARG A 406 -12.59 -7.70 11.27
C ARG A 406 -12.94 -8.50 12.52
N ASN A 407 -12.25 -9.60 12.77
CA ASN A 407 -12.59 -10.55 13.80
C ASN A 407 -11.43 -10.78 14.77
N PRO A 408 -11.65 -10.56 16.08
CA PRO A 408 -10.68 -10.98 17.09
C PRO A 408 -10.58 -12.53 17.14
N LEU A 409 -9.53 -13.03 17.81
CA LEU A 409 -9.27 -14.47 17.99
C LEU A 409 -10.45 -15.26 18.55
N ALA A 410 -11.29 -14.62 19.37
CA ALA A 410 -12.47 -15.26 19.95
C ALA A 410 -13.56 -15.56 18.90
N HIS A 411 -13.56 -14.86 17.75
CA HIS A 411 -14.64 -14.92 16.77
C HIS A 411 -14.26 -15.63 15.45
N LEU A 412 -12.96 -15.87 15.22
CA LEU A 412 -12.48 -16.49 13.98
C LEU A 412 -11.38 -17.49 14.25
N ARG A 413 -11.45 -18.64 13.58
CA ARG A 413 -10.39 -19.63 13.44
C ARG A 413 -10.15 -19.97 11.98
N LEU A 414 -8.91 -20.26 11.67
CA LEU A 414 -8.44 -20.60 10.33
C LEU A 414 -7.86 -22.01 10.32
N ALA A 415 -8.22 -22.82 9.32
CA ALA A 415 -7.55 -24.07 9.01
C ALA A 415 -6.90 -23.92 7.63
N LEU A 416 -5.57 -23.88 7.60
CA LEU A 416 -4.81 -23.63 6.38
C LEU A 416 -4.17 -24.91 5.86
N VAL A 417 -4.27 -25.14 4.55
CA VAL A 417 -3.71 -26.29 3.86
C VAL A 417 -2.85 -25.80 2.69
N ASP A 418 -1.55 -26.08 2.75
CA ASP A 418 -0.54 -25.63 1.78
C ASP A 418 0.43 -26.75 1.43
N PRO A 419 0.08 -27.61 0.46
CA PRO A 419 0.94 -28.74 0.07
C PRO A 419 2.30 -28.34 -0.50
N LYS A 420 2.42 -27.09 -0.98
CA LYS A 420 3.65 -26.55 -1.58
C LYS A 420 4.57 -25.86 -0.57
N VAL A 421 4.07 -25.59 0.64
CA VAL A 421 4.80 -24.87 1.72
C VAL A 421 5.31 -23.49 1.28
N LEU A 422 4.56 -22.80 0.42
CA LEU A 422 4.96 -21.53 -0.17
C LEU A 422 4.12 -20.35 0.32
N THR A 423 2.82 -20.56 0.51
CA THR A 423 1.87 -19.47 0.78
C THR A 423 1.69 -19.20 2.28
N PHE A 424 1.61 -20.25 3.10
CA PHE A 424 1.25 -20.14 4.52
C PHE A 424 2.36 -20.55 5.50
N SER A 425 3.57 -20.89 5.02
CA SER A 425 4.68 -21.32 5.87
C SER A 425 5.07 -20.27 6.94
N ASN A 426 5.05 -19.00 6.56
CA ASN A 426 5.45 -17.88 7.43
C ASN A 426 4.40 -17.54 8.52
N VAL A 427 3.24 -18.16 8.50
CA VAL A 427 2.17 -17.94 9.49
C VAL A 427 1.83 -19.19 10.27
N ALA A 428 2.70 -20.21 10.25
CA ALA A 428 2.52 -21.46 10.99
C ALA A 428 2.40 -21.29 12.51
N GLY A 429 2.93 -20.18 13.06
CA GLY A 429 2.81 -19.81 14.49
C GLY A 429 1.58 -18.97 14.84
N SER A 430 0.71 -18.67 13.90
CA SER A 430 -0.41 -17.75 14.12
C SER A 430 -1.40 -18.25 15.16
N PRO A 431 -1.81 -17.40 16.12
CA PRO A 431 -2.83 -17.75 17.10
C PRO A 431 -4.24 -17.95 16.49
N TYR A 432 -4.48 -17.50 15.26
CA TYR A 432 -5.73 -17.74 14.54
C TYR A 432 -5.87 -19.17 14.04
N LEU A 433 -4.80 -19.96 13.98
CA LEU A 433 -4.86 -21.32 13.48
C LEU A 433 -5.69 -22.22 14.39
N TRP A 434 -6.65 -22.93 13.80
CA TRP A 434 -7.42 -23.97 14.46
C TRP A 434 -6.61 -25.26 14.64
N ARG A 435 -5.77 -25.59 13.64
CA ARG A 435 -4.80 -26.69 13.61
C ARG A 435 -3.52 -26.23 12.96
N PRO A 436 -2.38 -26.90 13.18
CA PRO A 436 -1.17 -26.63 12.40
C PRO A 436 -1.44 -26.65 10.90
N VAL A 437 -0.69 -25.86 10.12
CA VAL A 437 -0.82 -25.83 8.66
C VAL A 437 -0.61 -27.25 8.10
N ALA A 438 -1.59 -27.76 7.40
CA ALA A 438 -1.49 -29.08 6.77
C ALA A 438 -0.73 -29.00 5.44
N ILE A 439 0.27 -29.85 5.29
CA ILE A 439 1.12 -29.92 4.09
C ILE A 439 0.97 -31.24 3.33
N GLU A 440 0.32 -32.23 3.92
CA GLU A 440 0.13 -33.55 3.36
C GLU A 440 -1.36 -33.93 3.30
N LEU A 441 -1.70 -34.86 2.40
CA LEU A 441 -3.07 -35.33 2.23
C LEU A 441 -3.67 -35.90 3.53
N GLY A 442 -2.89 -36.66 4.29
CA GLY A 442 -3.37 -37.27 5.54
C GLY A 442 -3.80 -36.22 6.58
N SER A 443 -3.00 -35.16 6.77
CA SER A 443 -3.32 -34.03 7.65
C SER A 443 -4.48 -33.20 7.11
N ALA A 444 -4.57 -32.99 5.82
CA ALA A 444 -5.68 -32.28 5.18
C ALA A 444 -7.02 -33.02 5.36
N LEU A 445 -7.03 -34.35 5.17
CA LEU A 445 -8.21 -35.19 5.41
C LEU A 445 -8.60 -35.21 6.91
N SER A 446 -7.62 -35.23 7.82
CA SER A 446 -7.89 -35.11 9.26
C SER A 446 -8.60 -33.81 9.60
N ILE A 447 -8.12 -32.68 9.07
CA ILE A 447 -8.77 -31.37 9.24
C ILE A 447 -10.23 -31.39 8.71
N LEU A 448 -10.47 -31.99 7.55
CA LEU A 448 -11.83 -32.10 7.00
C LEU A 448 -12.75 -32.98 7.85
N ARG A 449 -12.26 -34.14 8.34
CA ARG A 449 -13.03 -35.02 9.25
C ARG A 449 -13.37 -34.32 10.57
N GLU A 450 -12.39 -33.64 11.14
CA GLU A 450 -12.59 -32.87 12.36
C GLU A 450 -13.58 -31.70 12.15
N ALA A 451 -13.50 -31.00 11.01
CA ALA A 451 -14.43 -29.92 10.67
C ALA A 451 -15.87 -30.44 10.49
N VAL A 452 -16.04 -31.65 9.92
CA VAL A 452 -17.35 -32.31 9.85
C VAL A 452 -17.87 -32.66 11.26
N SER A 453 -17.02 -33.20 12.13
CA SER A 453 -17.39 -33.49 13.53
C SER A 453 -17.78 -32.22 14.29
N GLU A 454 -17.00 -31.16 14.15
CA GLU A 454 -17.29 -29.83 14.72
C GLU A 454 -18.62 -29.27 14.19
N MET A 455 -18.89 -29.41 12.89
CA MET A 455 -20.16 -29.01 12.28
C MET A 455 -21.35 -29.72 12.95
N ASP A 456 -21.27 -31.04 13.11
CA ASP A 456 -22.34 -31.83 13.73
C ASP A 456 -22.57 -31.41 15.20
N GLN A 457 -21.49 -31.16 15.97
CA GLN A 457 -21.57 -30.66 17.34
C GLN A 457 -22.23 -29.28 17.40
N ARG A 458 -21.88 -28.38 16.50
CA ARG A 458 -22.49 -27.05 16.42
C ARG A 458 -23.98 -27.13 16.10
N TYR A 459 -24.40 -28.02 15.22
CA TYR A 459 -25.83 -28.23 14.96
C TYR A 459 -26.59 -28.67 16.20
N LEU A 460 -26.04 -29.62 16.97
CA LEU A 460 -26.66 -30.05 18.23
C LEU A 460 -26.76 -28.90 19.25
N ARG A 461 -25.74 -28.06 19.28
CA ARG A 461 -25.72 -26.90 20.17
C ARG A 461 -26.77 -25.84 19.75
N LEU A 462 -26.77 -25.46 18.47
CA LEU A 462 -27.74 -24.50 17.91
C LEU A 462 -29.18 -24.96 18.15
N ALA A 463 -29.44 -26.24 17.91
CA ALA A 463 -30.78 -26.82 18.14
C ALA A 463 -31.22 -26.73 19.64
N ARG A 464 -30.30 -26.96 20.58
CA ARG A 464 -30.57 -26.84 22.04
C ARG A 464 -30.82 -25.39 22.44
N GLU A 465 -30.09 -24.46 21.86
CA GLU A 465 -30.15 -23.03 22.14
C GLU A 465 -31.27 -22.30 21.34
N GLY A 466 -31.94 -22.97 20.39
CA GLY A 466 -33.05 -22.42 19.60
C GLY A 466 -32.63 -21.58 18.43
N PHE A 467 -31.37 -21.66 17.98
CA PHE A 467 -30.86 -20.90 16.83
C PHE A 467 -30.89 -21.74 15.55
N VAL A 468 -31.15 -21.09 14.42
CA VAL A 468 -31.11 -21.75 13.10
C VAL A 468 -29.71 -21.68 12.45
N SER A 469 -28.86 -20.75 12.94
CA SER A 469 -27.48 -20.63 12.44
C SER A 469 -26.56 -19.94 13.45
N LEU A 470 -25.23 -20.17 13.31
CA LEU A 470 -24.22 -19.48 14.10
C LEU A 470 -24.26 -17.97 13.84
N HIS A 471 -24.56 -17.54 12.61
CA HIS A 471 -24.67 -16.13 12.26
C HIS A 471 -25.79 -15.43 13.04
N GLN A 472 -26.97 -16.07 13.14
CA GLN A 472 -28.06 -15.54 13.96
C GLN A 472 -27.65 -15.44 15.43
N ARG A 473 -27.05 -16.51 15.96
CA ARG A 473 -26.56 -16.58 17.32
C ARG A 473 -25.55 -15.46 17.63
N PHE A 474 -24.66 -15.20 16.69
CA PHE A 474 -23.66 -14.14 16.78
C PHE A 474 -24.32 -12.75 16.77
N ALA A 475 -25.31 -12.52 15.91
CA ALA A 475 -26.05 -11.27 15.83
C ALA A 475 -26.85 -10.96 17.13
N GLU A 476 -27.25 -11.99 17.89
CA GLU A 476 -27.89 -11.89 19.21
C GLU A 476 -26.87 -11.77 20.36
N GLY A 477 -25.58 -11.54 20.05
CA GLY A 477 -24.52 -11.25 21.04
C GLY A 477 -23.85 -12.49 21.65
N GLN A 478 -24.21 -13.70 21.22
CA GLN A 478 -23.57 -14.93 21.70
C GLN A 478 -22.39 -15.32 20.81
N THR A 479 -21.19 -14.88 21.17
CA THR A 479 -20.00 -14.91 20.31
C THR A 479 -18.91 -15.90 20.78
N ASP A 480 -19.22 -16.82 21.68
CA ASP A 480 -18.29 -17.79 22.26
C ASP A 480 -17.96 -18.98 21.37
N VAL A 481 -18.60 -19.11 20.20
CA VAL A 481 -18.27 -20.08 19.16
C VAL A 481 -17.71 -19.32 17.96
N PRO A 482 -16.42 -19.49 17.61
CA PRO A 482 -15.82 -18.79 16.49
C PRO A 482 -16.31 -19.34 15.14
N PHE A 483 -16.37 -18.48 14.14
CA PHE A 483 -16.43 -18.93 12.74
C PHE A 483 -15.15 -19.71 12.38
N LEU A 484 -15.26 -20.69 11.49
CA LEU A 484 -14.14 -21.50 11.03
C LEU A 484 -14.05 -21.41 9.51
N VAL A 485 -12.90 -20.96 9.00
CA VAL A 485 -12.63 -20.87 7.56
C VAL A 485 -11.48 -21.81 7.21
N LEU A 486 -11.78 -22.79 6.33
CA LEU A 486 -10.80 -23.74 5.80
C LEU A 486 -10.31 -23.23 4.45
N VAL A 487 -9.01 -22.99 4.30
CA VAL A 487 -8.40 -22.45 3.08
C VAL A 487 -7.37 -23.45 2.54
N PHE A 488 -7.61 -23.95 1.33
CA PHE A 488 -6.73 -24.84 0.59
C PHE A 488 -6.08 -24.03 -0.54
N ASP A 489 -4.76 -23.84 -0.52
CA ASP A 489 -4.06 -23.10 -1.59
C ASP A 489 -3.98 -23.92 -2.89
N GLU A 490 -3.75 -25.24 -2.80
CA GLU A 490 -3.69 -26.13 -3.97
C GLU A 490 -4.29 -27.49 -3.63
N PHE A 491 -5.61 -27.62 -3.76
CA PHE A 491 -6.24 -28.90 -3.44
C PHE A 491 -6.02 -29.99 -4.50
N ALA A 492 -5.65 -29.62 -5.75
CA ALA A 492 -5.33 -30.57 -6.79
C ALA A 492 -4.17 -31.51 -6.42
N ASP A 493 -3.13 -30.95 -5.81
CA ASP A 493 -1.94 -31.73 -5.42
C ASP A 493 -2.26 -32.79 -4.35
N LEU A 494 -3.33 -32.59 -3.58
CA LEU A 494 -3.81 -33.54 -2.58
C LEU A 494 -4.60 -34.69 -3.21
N ILE A 495 -5.50 -34.39 -4.15
CA ILE A 495 -6.46 -35.38 -4.66
C ILE A 495 -5.96 -36.22 -5.85
N LEU A 496 -4.84 -35.85 -6.46
CA LEU A 496 -4.27 -36.58 -7.59
C LEU A 496 -3.42 -37.79 -7.17
N THR A 497 -3.16 -37.96 -5.86
CA THR A 497 -2.27 -39.01 -5.33
C THR A 497 -2.92 -40.37 -5.16
N GLY A 498 -4.27 -40.47 -5.02
CA GLY A 498 -4.96 -41.75 -4.86
C GLY A 498 -6.46 -41.68 -5.12
N ARG A 499 -7.06 -42.79 -5.59
CA ARG A 499 -8.50 -42.80 -5.91
C ARG A 499 -9.41 -42.82 -4.69
N ASN A 500 -9.03 -43.55 -3.65
CA ASN A 500 -9.84 -43.66 -2.43
C ASN A 500 -9.83 -42.35 -1.64
N GLU A 501 -8.67 -41.74 -1.51
CA GLU A 501 -8.47 -40.48 -0.83
C GLU A 501 -9.19 -39.34 -1.55
N LYS A 502 -9.20 -39.36 -2.88
CA LYS A 502 -9.99 -38.41 -3.67
C LYS A 502 -11.47 -38.51 -3.38
N LYS A 503 -12.01 -39.73 -3.34
CA LYS A 503 -13.44 -39.95 -3.06
C LYS A 503 -13.80 -39.46 -1.66
N GLU A 504 -12.98 -39.77 -0.67
CA GLU A 504 -13.18 -39.30 0.70
C GLU A 504 -13.13 -37.79 0.78
N PHE A 505 -12.14 -37.16 0.13
CA PHE A 505 -12.04 -35.69 0.07
C PHE A 505 -13.33 -35.06 -0.49
N GLU A 506 -13.80 -35.57 -1.64
CA GLU A 506 -15.03 -35.07 -2.27
C GLU A 506 -16.28 -35.26 -1.40
N GLU A 507 -16.40 -36.40 -0.70
CA GLU A 507 -17.50 -36.65 0.24
C GLU A 507 -17.50 -35.71 1.43
N LEU A 508 -16.32 -35.45 2.04
CA LEU A 508 -16.17 -34.54 3.16
C LEU A 508 -16.46 -33.07 2.74
N VAL A 509 -15.92 -32.65 1.58
CA VAL A 509 -16.20 -31.35 0.99
C VAL A 509 -17.68 -31.17 0.72
N ALA A 510 -18.34 -32.14 0.08
CA ALA A 510 -19.78 -32.07 -0.20
C ALA A 510 -20.62 -31.95 1.08
N ARG A 511 -20.24 -32.71 2.14
CA ARG A 511 -20.92 -32.66 3.44
C ARG A 511 -20.78 -31.30 4.13
N LEU A 512 -19.56 -30.76 4.16
CA LEU A 512 -19.29 -29.42 4.71
C LEU A 512 -19.98 -28.31 3.90
N ALA A 513 -19.89 -28.37 2.58
CA ALA A 513 -20.50 -27.35 1.74
C ALA A 513 -22.05 -27.38 1.79
N GLY A 514 -22.64 -28.57 1.96
CA GLY A 514 -24.10 -28.68 2.11
C GLY A 514 -24.67 -28.15 3.42
N LYS A 515 -23.87 -28.17 4.49
CA LYS A 515 -24.35 -27.84 5.86
C LYS A 515 -23.49 -26.82 6.62
N GLY A 516 -22.24 -26.61 6.21
CA GLY A 516 -21.28 -25.79 6.93
C GLY A 516 -21.71 -24.35 7.20
N ARG A 517 -22.43 -23.73 6.26
CA ARG A 517 -22.90 -22.34 6.38
C ARG A 517 -23.66 -22.08 7.69
N ALA A 518 -24.65 -22.89 8.02
CA ALA A 518 -25.43 -22.71 9.24
C ALA A 518 -24.58 -22.93 10.51
N ALA A 519 -23.59 -23.83 10.43
CA ALA A 519 -22.64 -24.06 11.52
C ALA A 519 -21.50 -23.03 11.59
N GLY A 520 -21.45 -22.04 10.67
CA GLY A 520 -20.38 -21.04 10.60
C GLY A 520 -19.03 -21.64 10.18
N ILE A 521 -19.06 -22.66 9.30
CA ILE A 521 -17.87 -23.33 8.77
C ILE A 521 -17.85 -23.14 7.26
N HIS A 522 -16.78 -22.54 6.73
CA HIS A 522 -16.68 -22.08 5.36
C HIS A 522 -15.47 -22.72 4.66
N LEU A 523 -15.64 -23.08 3.38
CA LEU A 523 -14.60 -23.69 2.55
C LEU A 523 -14.13 -22.71 1.49
N VAL A 524 -12.82 -22.62 1.32
CA VAL A 524 -12.15 -21.95 0.21
C VAL A 524 -11.20 -22.94 -0.43
N LEU A 525 -11.57 -23.48 -1.59
CA LEU A 525 -10.76 -24.43 -2.33
C LEU A 525 -10.10 -23.74 -3.52
N ALA A 526 -8.77 -23.63 -3.49
CA ALA A 526 -8.02 -23.02 -4.57
C ALA A 526 -7.17 -24.04 -5.35
N THR A 527 -7.02 -23.80 -6.67
CA THR A 527 -6.21 -24.65 -7.54
C THR A 527 -5.57 -23.88 -8.69
N GLN A 528 -4.38 -24.31 -9.10
CA GLN A 528 -3.71 -23.88 -10.34
C GLN A 528 -4.06 -24.78 -11.54
N ARG A 529 -4.71 -25.93 -11.28
CA ARG A 529 -5.08 -26.93 -12.30
C ARG A 529 -6.60 -27.11 -12.37
N PRO A 530 -7.34 -26.14 -12.93
CA PRO A 530 -8.79 -26.23 -13.00
C PRO A 530 -9.27 -27.08 -14.19
N ASP A 531 -8.87 -28.35 -14.25
CA ASP A 531 -9.36 -29.29 -15.19
C ASP A 531 -10.54 -30.13 -14.63
N ARG A 532 -11.22 -30.91 -15.49
CA ARG A 532 -12.39 -31.70 -15.10
C ARG A 532 -12.09 -32.83 -14.11
N THR A 533 -10.84 -33.23 -13.98
CA THR A 533 -10.42 -34.28 -13.04
C THR A 533 -10.23 -33.70 -11.62
N VAL A 534 -9.97 -32.44 -11.51
CA VAL A 534 -9.78 -31.67 -10.25
C VAL A 534 -11.09 -30.97 -9.86
N VAL A 535 -11.63 -30.14 -10.74
CA VAL A 535 -12.90 -29.42 -10.50
C VAL A 535 -14.06 -30.29 -11.02
N THR A 536 -14.42 -31.29 -10.24
CA THR A 536 -15.53 -32.18 -10.58
C THR A 536 -16.88 -31.49 -10.47
N GLY A 537 -17.92 -32.07 -11.07
CA GLY A 537 -19.29 -31.58 -10.97
C GLY A 537 -19.75 -31.44 -9.51
N LEU A 538 -19.33 -32.39 -8.64
CA LEU A 538 -19.64 -32.35 -7.21
C LEU A 538 -19.00 -31.17 -6.49
N ILE A 539 -17.72 -30.91 -6.73
CA ILE A 539 -17.01 -29.74 -6.16
C ILE A 539 -17.64 -28.44 -6.67
N LYS A 540 -17.84 -28.31 -7.99
CA LYS A 540 -18.38 -27.10 -8.62
C LYS A 540 -19.78 -26.73 -8.12
N SER A 541 -20.67 -27.72 -7.94
CA SER A 541 -22.06 -27.50 -7.49
C SER A 541 -22.15 -27.10 -6.01
N ASN A 542 -21.18 -27.52 -5.20
CA ASN A 542 -21.19 -27.27 -3.77
C ASN A 542 -20.43 -26.00 -3.34
N LEU A 543 -19.67 -25.36 -4.22
CA LEU A 543 -18.98 -24.11 -3.98
C LEU A 543 -19.64 -23.00 -4.80
N PRO A 544 -20.65 -22.30 -4.25
CA PRO A 544 -21.49 -21.38 -5.03
C PRO A 544 -20.71 -20.18 -5.56
N MET A 545 -19.85 -19.55 -4.75
CA MET A 545 -19.00 -18.46 -5.21
C MET A 545 -17.81 -18.98 -6.01
N LYS A 546 -17.54 -18.32 -7.11
CA LYS A 546 -16.39 -18.65 -7.97
C LYS A 546 -15.53 -17.42 -8.22
N VAL A 547 -14.22 -17.59 -8.06
CA VAL A 547 -13.19 -16.59 -8.37
C VAL A 547 -12.21 -17.22 -9.35
N CYS A 548 -12.17 -16.71 -10.56
CA CYS A 548 -11.32 -17.18 -11.63
C CYS A 548 -10.33 -16.09 -12.02
N LEU A 549 -9.09 -16.24 -11.58
CA LEU A 549 -7.98 -15.45 -12.06
C LEU A 549 -7.53 -15.99 -13.42
N ARG A 550 -6.45 -15.42 -14.00
CA ARG A 550 -5.95 -15.89 -15.29
C ARG A 550 -5.71 -17.39 -15.30
N VAL A 551 -6.28 -18.07 -16.30
CA VAL A 551 -6.12 -19.51 -16.54
C VAL A 551 -5.46 -19.79 -17.90
N ALA A 552 -5.03 -21.04 -18.14
CA ALA A 552 -4.21 -21.38 -19.30
C ALA A 552 -5.00 -21.35 -20.62
N ASN A 553 -6.29 -21.65 -20.60
CA ASN A 553 -7.12 -21.74 -21.82
C ASN A 553 -8.62 -21.54 -21.52
N ALA A 554 -9.40 -21.34 -22.57
CA ALA A 554 -10.86 -21.14 -22.51
C ALA A 554 -11.61 -22.31 -21.85
N THR A 555 -11.14 -23.54 -22.01
CA THR A 555 -11.74 -24.72 -21.38
C THR A 555 -11.67 -24.63 -19.86
N ASN A 556 -10.51 -24.21 -19.33
CA ASN A 556 -10.32 -24.03 -17.90
C ASN A 556 -11.22 -22.91 -17.35
N SER A 557 -11.36 -21.80 -18.08
CA SER A 557 -12.32 -20.74 -17.75
C SER A 557 -13.74 -21.28 -17.64
N GLN A 558 -14.18 -22.04 -18.63
CA GLN A 558 -15.52 -22.63 -18.71
C GLN A 558 -15.79 -23.65 -17.59
N ILE A 559 -14.76 -24.45 -17.21
CA ILE A 559 -14.86 -25.37 -16.08
C ILE A 559 -15.12 -24.64 -14.78
N VAL A 560 -14.40 -23.55 -14.50
CA VAL A 560 -14.51 -22.83 -13.23
C VAL A 560 -15.74 -21.93 -13.19
N ILE A 561 -15.82 -20.97 -14.12
CA ILE A 561 -16.78 -19.87 -14.04
C ILE A 561 -18.00 -20.07 -14.95
N GLY A 562 -17.97 -21.07 -15.85
CA GLY A 562 -19.08 -21.37 -16.77
C GLY A 562 -19.03 -20.60 -18.09
N GLU A 563 -18.11 -19.66 -18.25
CA GLU A 563 -17.89 -18.85 -19.46
C GLU A 563 -16.41 -18.80 -19.82
N THR A 564 -16.12 -18.42 -21.05
CA THR A 564 -14.76 -18.08 -21.51
C THR A 564 -14.38 -16.66 -21.10
N GLY A 565 -13.09 -16.33 -21.11
CA GLY A 565 -12.56 -14.98 -20.87
C GLY A 565 -11.56 -14.88 -19.72
N ALA A 566 -11.50 -15.86 -18.80
CA ALA A 566 -10.45 -15.84 -17.77
C ALA A 566 -9.06 -16.17 -18.35
N GLU A 567 -8.99 -16.83 -19.52
CA GLU A 567 -7.75 -17.04 -20.28
C GLU A 567 -7.13 -15.73 -20.80
N SER A 568 -7.96 -14.71 -21.02
CA SER A 568 -7.55 -13.39 -21.53
C SER A 568 -7.35 -12.35 -20.43
N LEU A 569 -7.36 -12.75 -19.14
CA LEU A 569 -7.07 -11.87 -18.02
C LEU A 569 -5.58 -11.53 -17.97
N LEU A 570 -5.28 -10.36 -17.41
CA LEU A 570 -3.93 -9.80 -17.40
C LEU A 570 -2.99 -10.45 -16.36
N GLY A 571 -3.53 -11.28 -15.45
CA GLY A 571 -2.77 -11.79 -14.30
C GLY A 571 -2.63 -10.76 -13.18
N LYS A 572 -1.74 -11.03 -12.20
CA LYS A 572 -1.47 -10.12 -11.06
C LYS A 572 -2.74 -9.63 -10.33
N GLY A 573 -3.72 -10.52 -10.17
CA GLY A 573 -4.96 -10.22 -9.44
C GLY A 573 -6.13 -9.74 -10.29
N ASP A 574 -5.98 -9.65 -11.62
CA ASP A 574 -7.12 -9.47 -12.53
C ASP A 574 -7.97 -10.75 -12.54
N LEU A 575 -9.25 -10.66 -12.25
CA LEU A 575 -10.12 -11.79 -12.01
C LEU A 575 -11.53 -11.60 -12.58
N LEU A 576 -12.19 -12.74 -12.84
CA LEU A 576 -13.64 -12.82 -12.99
C LEU A 576 -14.23 -13.47 -11.74
N CYS A 577 -15.32 -12.93 -11.22
CA CYS A 577 -16.03 -13.50 -10.07
C CYS A 577 -17.53 -13.68 -10.37
N ASP A 578 -18.09 -14.79 -9.88
CA ASP A 578 -19.54 -15.05 -9.85
C ASP A 578 -19.99 -15.11 -8.39
N LEU A 579 -20.82 -14.14 -8.02
CA LEU A 579 -21.43 -13.99 -6.70
C LEU A 579 -22.91 -14.41 -6.70
N GLY A 580 -23.35 -15.18 -7.71
CA GLY A 580 -24.75 -15.56 -7.91
C GLY A 580 -25.62 -14.48 -8.58
N LYS A 581 -25.02 -13.40 -9.07
CA LYS A 581 -25.71 -12.28 -9.77
C LYS A 581 -25.15 -12.04 -11.18
N GLY A 582 -24.40 -13.00 -11.71
CA GLY A 582 -23.67 -12.91 -12.96
C GLY A 582 -22.18 -12.61 -12.74
N ILE A 583 -21.42 -12.71 -13.83
CA ILE A 583 -19.97 -12.61 -13.81
C ILE A 583 -19.54 -11.15 -13.87
N ALA A 584 -18.76 -10.74 -12.88
CA ALA A 584 -18.10 -9.43 -12.82
C ALA A 584 -16.59 -9.59 -13.02
N ARG A 585 -15.95 -8.59 -13.66
CA ARG A 585 -14.48 -8.45 -13.69
C ARG A 585 -14.03 -7.50 -12.61
N ALA A 586 -12.98 -7.87 -11.89
CA ALA A 586 -12.42 -7.06 -10.82
C ALA A 586 -10.90 -7.19 -10.75
N GLN A 587 -10.27 -6.22 -10.09
CA GLN A 587 -8.87 -6.27 -9.68
C GLN A 587 -8.79 -6.57 -8.18
N SER A 588 -8.07 -7.63 -7.82
CA SER A 588 -7.79 -7.99 -6.44
C SER A 588 -6.97 -6.90 -5.73
N TYR A 589 -7.17 -6.80 -4.43
CA TYR A 589 -6.20 -6.09 -3.58
C TYR A 589 -4.92 -6.92 -3.44
N PHE A 590 -3.86 -6.24 -3.03
CA PHE A 590 -2.55 -6.81 -2.74
C PHE A 590 -2.21 -6.61 -1.26
N VAL A 591 -1.64 -7.66 -0.65
CA VAL A 591 -1.15 -7.64 0.74
C VAL A 591 0.34 -7.98 0.72
N PRO A 592 1.22 -7.04 1.08
CA PRO A 592 2.64 -7.32 1.26
C PRO A 592 2.86 -8.48 2.24
N GLN A 593 3.90 -9.29 2.03
CA GLN A 593 4.16 -10.48 2.86
C GLN A 593 4.37 -10.12 4.34
N ALA A 594 5.03 -9.00 4.62
CA ALA A 594 5.25 -8.53 5.99
C ALA A 594 3.93 -8.21 6.70
N ASP A 595 2.99 -7.56 5.98
CA ASP A 595 1.68 -7.19 6.51
C ASP A 595 0.78 -8.41 6.72
N PHE A 596 0.91 -9.43 5.85
CA PHE A 596 0.24 -10.72 6.04
C PHE A 596 0.68 -11.40 7.33
N VAL A 597 1.99 -11.51 7.57
CA VAL A 597 2.55 -12.11 8.80
C VAL A 597 2.14 -11.30 10.03
N LYS A 598 2.28 -9.97 9.97
CA LYS A 598 1.88 -9.07 11.05
C LYS A 598 0.39 -9.18 11.40
N ALA A 599 -0.48 -9.21 10.40
CA ALA A 599 -1.93 -9.32 10.61
C ALA A 599 -2.32 -10.63 11.33
N LEU A 600 -1.65 -11.73 11.02
CA LEU A 600 -1.90 -13.01 11.66
C LEU A 600 -1.18 -13.18 13.03
N GLY A 601 -0.40 -12.21 13.47
CA GLY A 601 0.31 -12.26 14.75
C GLY A 601 1.38 -13.37 14.81
N ALA A 602 1.98 -13.69 13.67
CA ALA A 602 2.96 -14.77 13.51
C ALA A 602 4.41 -14.22 13.52
#